data_80e0e3decc737e4192428c98bded7da7
#
_entry.id   80e0e3decc737e4192428c98bded7da7
#
_cell.length_a   1.000
_cell.length_b   1.000
_cell.length_c   1.000
_cell.angle_alpha   90.00
_cell.angle_beta   90.00
_cell.angle_gamma   90.00
#
_symmetry.space_group_name_H-M   'P 1'
#
loop_
_entity.id
_entity.type
_entity.pdbx_description
1 polymer ?
#
loop_
_entity_poly.entity_id
_entity_poly.type
_entity_poly.pdbx_seq_one_letter_code
_entity_poly.pdbx_strand_id
1 'polypeptide(L)'
;MTHNCSTETIAKVVQEYEGVRRKHAIGEMVRALKIDAPHVVASFGEDAAVIEHNGEALLLAADGIWSRLMEADPYWAGYCSVLVNIHDIAAMGGHPIAMVDIFSIAKTTVQEQVVKGMHDASAQFGVPIVGGHLHPDAPYSVIDVSILGSARMDSVIYSHTAQVGDSVVAAIDITGRVHPSCALNWDSVTMKTAAEVRAQISLMEQIGTKHIVTAGKDISNPGIIGTLGMLLEVSGKGAEIDLGLIPKPNLSANDLTFEQWVRMYPGMGFILTANKRHVEELIRLFASVGMTAHEIGSVNASRELRIRYEGKDTQVFDFIKNGIMHLSDEDVACQGR
;
A
#
# COMPACT_ATOMS: atom_id res chain seq x y z
N MET A 1 23.71 -0.77 8.91
CA MET A 1 23.59 0.43 8.06
C MET A 1 24.99 0.92 7.76
N THR A 2 25.30 1.23 6.52
CA THR A 2 26.59 1.80 6.11
C THR A 2 26.72 3.23 6.59
N HIS A 3 27.93 3.71 6.79
CA HIS A 3 28.40 4.88 7.57
C HIS A 3 27.76 6.27 7.32
N ASN A 4 26.64 6.46 6.61
CA ASN A 4 26.10 7.80 6.28
C ASN A 4 24.56 7.93 6.31
N CYS A 5 23.82 7.01 6.92
CA CYS A 5 22.38 7.12 6.99
C CYS A 5 21.98 8.01 8.18
N SER A 6 21.82 9.34 7.95
CA SER A 6 21.27 10.22 8.98
C SER A 6 19.74 10.32 8.85
N THR A 7 19.08 10.66 9.95
CA THR A 7 17.62 10.90 9.94
C THR A 7 17.25 12.02 8.99
N GLU A 8 18.08 13.07 8.88
CA GLU A 8 17.89 14.20 7.95
C GLU A 8 17.96 13.76 6.49
N THR A 9 18.91 12.85 6.17
CA THR A 9 19.04 12.30 4.81
C THR A 9 17.80 11.47 4.46
N ILE A 10 17.33 10.61 5.35
CA ILE A 10 16.11 9.80 5.13
C ILE A 10 14.89 10.70 4.99
N ALA A 11 14.71 11.69 5.87
CA ALA A 11 13.59 12.63 5.78
C ALA A 11 13.54 13.32 4.42
N LYS A 12 14.67 13.86 3.97
CA LYS A 12 14.79 14.52 2.67
C LYS A 12 14.49 13.57 1.51
N VAL A 13 15.08 12.37 1.52
CA VAL A 13 14.87 11.36 0.48
C VAL A 13 13.39 10.97 0.37
N VAL A 14 12.67 10.84 1.49
CA VAL A 14 11.24 10.52 1.50
C VAL A 14 10.40 11.69 1.00
N GLN A 15 10.66 12.92 1.49
CA GLN A 15 9.92 14.13 1.09
C GLN A 15 10.07 14.45 -0.41
N GLU A 16 11.29 14.28 -0.96
CA GLU A 16 11.59 14.57 -2.36
C GLU A 16 11.23 13.42 -3.31
N TYR A 17 10.84 12.25 -2.76
CA TYR A 17 10.54 11.08 -3.57
C TYR A 17 9.32 11.30 -4.47
N GLU A 18 9.46 10.96 -5.76
CA GLU A 18 8.39 11.12 -6.75
C GLU A 18 7.10 10.39 -6.34
N GLY A 19 7.22 9.22 -5.71
CA GLY A 19 6.09 8.45 -5.18
C GLY A 19 5.26 9.21 -4.15
N VAL A 20 5.90 10.05 -3.33
CA VAL A 20 5.24 10.95 -2.37
C VAL A 20 4.67 12.17 -3.09
N ARG A 21 5.50 12.88 -3.88
CA ARG A 21 5.12 14.14 -4.53
C ARG A 21 3.92 14.03 -5.48
N ARG A 22 3.76 12.89 -6.12
CA ARG A 22 2.60 12.62 -6.99
C ARG A 22 1.26 12.58 -6.24
N LYS A 23 1.29 12.28 -4.95
CA LYS A 23 0.08 12.25 -4.12
C LYS A 23 -0.45 13.66 -3.77
N HIS A 24 0.37 14.70 -3.93
CA HIS A 24 -0.03 16.09 -3.61
C HIS A 24 -1.25 16.59 -4.40
N ALA A 25 -1.51 16.04 -5.58
CA ALA A 25 -2.67 16.42 -6.40
C ALA A 25 -4.00 15.80 -5.93
N ILE A 26 -3.97 14.82 -5.01
CA ILE A 26 -5.15 14.05 -4.63
C ILE A 26 -6.22 14.95 -3.99
N GLY A 27 -5.86 15.79 -3.03
CA GLY A 27 -6.83 16.62 -2.31
C GLY A 27 -7.63 17.56 -3.21
N GLU A 28 -7.01 18.15 -4.25
CA GLU A 28 -7.71 18.99 -5.22
C GLU A 28 -8.72 18.16 -6.04
N MET A 29 -8.32 16.97 -6.50
CA MET A 29 -9.21 16.07 -7.24
C MET A 29 -10.37 15.58 -6.37
N VAL A 30 -10.10 15.23 -5.12
CA VAL A 30 -11.15 14.79 -4.18
C VAL A 30 -12.21 15.86 -4.01
N ARG A 31 -11.80 17.10 -3.71
CA ARG A 31 -12.75 18.22 -3.54
C ARG A 31 -13.58 18.51 -4.80
N ALA A 32 -13.01 18.26 -5.98
CA ALA A 32 -13.71 18.44 -7.25
C ALA A 32 -14.70 17.30 -7.58
N LEU A 33 -14.41 16.08 -7.14
CA LEU A 33 -15.17 14.87 -7.49
C LEU A 33 -16.14 14.40 -6.41
N LYS A 34 -15.93 14.81 -5.14
CA LYS A 34 -16.70 14.31 -4.00
C LYS A 34 -18.19 14.65 -4.16
N ILE A 35 -19.00 13.60 -4.16
CA ILE A 35 -20.46 13.66 -4.13
C ILE A 35 -20.93 12.79 -2.98
N ASP A 36 -21.82 13.32 -2.16
CA ASP A 36 -22.37 12.59 -1.02
C ASP A 36 -23.33 11.49 -1.49
N ALA A 37 -23.05 10.26 -1.08
CA ALA A 37 -23.85 9.10 -1.39
C ALA A 37 -24.03 8.22 -0.13
N PRO A 38 -25.26 8.06 0.41
CA PRO A 38 -25.48 7.42 1.71
C PRO A 38 -25.01 5.96 1.82
N HIS A 39 -24.87 5.25 0.69
CA HIS A 39 -24.37 3.89 0.64
C HIS A 39 -22.83 3.80 0.59
N VAL A 40 -22.13 4.92 0.42
CA VAL A 40 -20.66 4.98 0.46
C VAL A 40 -20.22 5.29 1.89
N VAL A 41 -19.69 4.29 2.58
CA VAL A 41 -19.31 4.37 4.00
C VAL A 41 -17.96 5.03 4.18
N ALA A 42 -17.00 4.72 3.31
CA ALA A 42 -15.68 5.34 3.25
C ALA A 42 -15.20 5.39 1.81
N SER A 43 -14.34 6.35 1.47
CA SER A 43 -13.88 6.53 0.10
C SER A 43 -12.46 7.11 0.04
N PHE A 44 -12.33 8.37 -0.30
CA PHE A 44 -11.02 8.99 -0.52
C PHE A 44 -10.12 8.94 0.72
N GLY A 45 -8.87 8.53 0.52
CA GLY A 45 -7.88 8.31 1.58
C GLY A 45 -7.74 6.86 2.02
N GLU A 46 -8.74 6.02 1.71
CA GLU A 46 -8.69 4.56 1.86
C GLU A 46 -7.98 3.89 0.67
N ASP A 47 -7.59 2.63 0.82
CA ASP A 47 -7.05 1.81 -0.28
C ASP A 47 -8.18 1.35 -1.23
N ALA A 48 -9.38 1.15 -0.70
CA ALA A 48 -10.58 0.89 -1.50
C ALA A 48 -11.76 1.69 -0.95
N ALA A 49 -12.67 2.13 -1.84
CA ALA A 49 -13.96 2.65 -1.42
C ALA A 49 -14.80 1.54 -0.77
N VAL A 50 -15.46 1.86 0.33
CA VAL A 50 -16.35 0.93 1.07
C VAL A 50 -17.80 1.29 0.77
N ILE A 51 -18.50 0.40 0.08
CA ILE A 51 -19.88 0.56 -0.34
C ILE A 51 -20.75 -0.44 0.43
N GLU A 52 -21.68 0.07 1.24
CA GLU A 52 -22.65 -0.82 1.92
C GLU A 52 -23.63 -1.40 0.91
N HIS A 53 -23.78 -2.71 0.91
CA HIS A 53 -24.73 -3.42 0.06
C HIS A 53 -25.29 -4.67 0.77
N ASN A 54 -26.57 -4.63 1.14
CA ASN A 54 -27.27 -5.74 1.81
C ASN A 54 -26.59 -6.22 3.10
N GLY A 55 -25.98 -5.33 3.87
CA GLY A 55 -25.30 -5.64 5.12
C GLY A 55 -23.83 -6.10 4.97
N GLU A 56 -23.32 -6.16 3.76
CA GLU A 56 -21.92 -6.44 3.45
C GLU A 56 -21.19 -5.18 2.96
N ALA A 57 -19.89 -5.13 3.10
CA ALA A 57 -19.02 -4.13 2.50
C ALA A 57 -18.53 -4.62 1.13
N LEU A 58 -18.92 -3.94 0.05
CA LEU A 58 -18.24 -4.05 -1.23
C LEU A 58 -17.04 -3.10 -1.21
N LEU A 59 -15.89 -3.62 -1.61
CA LEU A 59 -14.62 -2.90 -1.69
C LEU A 59 -14.30 -2.67 -3.16
N LEU A 60 -14.15 -1.40 -3.56
CA LEU A 60 -13.88 -1.03 -4.95
C LEU A 60 -12.63 -0.16 -5.03
N ALA A 61 -11.60 -0.65 -5.70
CA ALA A 61 -10.35 0.06 -5.94
C ALA A 61 -9.98 0.10 -7.42
N ALA A 62 -9.06 0.99 -7.78
CA ALA A 62 -8.45 1.03 -9.10
C ALA A 62 -7.06 1.64 -9.03
N ASP A 63 -6.09 0.94 -9.59
CA ASP A 63 -4.71 1.39 -9.73
C ASP A 63 -4.20 1.24 -11.16
N GLY A 64 -3.39 2.22 -11.59
CA GLY A 64 -2.73 2.23 -12.88
C GLY A 64 -1.22 2.08 -12.77
N ILE A 65 -0.61 1.48 -13.79
CA ILE A 65 0.84 1.27 -13.86
C ILE A 65 1.50 2.31 -14.74
N TRP A 66 2.60 2.87 -14.27
CA TRP A 66 3.39 3.85 -15.00
C TRP A 66 3.86 3.36 -16.35
N SER A 67 3.76 4.21 -17.37
CA SER A 67 4.34 3.97 -18.69
C SER A 67 5.82 3.61 -18.63
N ARG A 68 6.60 4.23 -17.74
CA ARG A 68 8.02 3.90 -17.52
C ARG A 68 8.25 2.45 -17.10
N LEU A 69 7.38 1.89 -16.26
CA LEU A 69 7.47 0.47 -15.89
C LEU A 69 7.09 -0.42 -17.07
N MET A 70 6.05 -0.03 -17.83
CA MET A 70 5.64 -0.69 -19.08
C MET A 70 6.76 -0.72 -20.12
N GLU A 71 7.60 0.33 -20.18
CA GLU A 71 8.75 0.41 -21.09
C GLU A 71 9.95 -0.40 -20.58
N ALA A 72 10.20 -0.39 -19.28
CA ALA A 72 11.33 -1.07 -18.66
C ALA A 72 11.15 -2.59 -18.61
N ASP A 73 9.97 -3.05 -18.21
CA ASP A 73 9.61 -4.46 -18.13
C ASP A 73 8.08 -4.64 -18.27
N PRO A 74 7.58 -4.88 -19.49
CA PRO A 74 6.15 -5.04 -19.75
C PRO A 74 5.52 -6.21 -18.97
N TYR A 75 6.24 -7.31 -18.82
CA TYR A 75 5.75 -8.47 -18.06
C TYR A 75 5.54 -8.10 -16.59
N TRP A 76 6.54 -7.48 -15.97
CA TRP A 76 6.46 -7.05 -14.57
C TRP A 76 5.39 -5.97 -14.37
N ALA A 77 5.24 -5.05 -15.31
CA ALA A 77 4.17 -4.06 -15.30
C ALA A 77 2.79 -4.71 -15.29
N GLY A 78 2.56 -5.72 -16.15
CA GLY A 78 1.33 -6.50 -16.17
C GLY A 78 1.10 -7.27 -14.86
N TYR A 79 2.15 -7.90 -14.32
CA TYR A 79 2.08 -8.59 -13.03
C TYR A 79 1.72 -7.62 -11.90
N CYS A 80 2.39 -6.46 -11.83
CA CYS A 80 2.14 -5.43 -10.82
C CYS A 80 0.73 -4.85 -10.89
N SER A 81 0.14 -4.72 -12.11
CA SER A 81 -1.22 -4.17 -12.24
C SER A 81 -2.28 -5.02 -11.53
N VAL A 82 -2.06 -6.33 -11.44
CA VAL A 82 -2.89 -7.25 -10.65
C VAL A 82 -2.52 -7.19 -9.17
N LEU A 83 -1.22 -7.25 -8.86
CA LEU A 83 -0.69 -7.31 -7.50
C LEU A 83 -1.15 -6.14 -6.64
N VAL A 84 -0.97 -4.89 -7.12
CA VAL A 84 -1.28 -3.69 -6.33
C VAL A 84 -2.77 -3.58 -6.02
N ASN A 85 -3.62 -3.91 -6.99
CA ASN A 85 -5.08 -3.93 -6.79
C ASN A 85 -5.53 -5.00 -5.76
N ILE A 86 -4.89 -6.16 -5.75
CA ILE A 86 -5.15 -7.20 -4.74
C ILE A 86 -4.69 -6.73 -3.35
N HIS A 87 -3.57 -5.98 -3.28
CA HIS A 87 -3.08 -5.40 -2.03
C HIS A 87 -4.06 -4.40 -1.43
N ASP A 88 -4.68 -3.54 -2.26
CA ASP A 88 -5.70 -2.58 -1.80
C ASP A 88 -6.85 -3.29 -1.07
N ILE A 89 -7.39 -4.34 -1.68
CA ILE A 89 -8.48 -5.12 -1.06
C ILE A 89 -8.01 -5.82 0.21
N ALA A 90 -6.82 -6.41 0.19
CA ALA A 90 -6.26 -7.10 1.35
C ALA A 90 -6.01 -6.12 2.51
N ALA A 91 -5.44 -4.94 2.25
CA ALA A 91 -5.17 -3.91 3.26
C ALA A 91 -6.44 -3.51 4.03
N MET A 92 -7.59 -3.52 3.33
CA MET A 92 -8.91 -3.27 3.91
C MET A 92 -9.51 -4.47 4.66
N GLY A 93 -8.77 -5.58 4.83
CA GLY A 93 -9.27 -6.82 5.43
C GLY A 93 -10.30 -7.55 4.55
N GLY A 94 -10.29 -7.29 3.25
CA GLY A 94 -11.24 -7.81 2.29
C GLY A 94 -10.77 -9.05 1.54
N HIS A 95 -11.74 -9.73 0.92
CA HIS A 95 -11.55 -10.84 0.00
C HIS A 95 -11.63 -10.34 -1.44
N PRO A 96 -10.57 -10.43 -2.27
CA PRO A 96 -10.61 -10.04 -3.68
C PRO A 96 -11.51 -10.98 -4.49
N ILE A 97 -12.42 -10.43 -5.31
CA ILE A 97 -13.43 -11.21 -6.06
C ILE A 97 -13.09 -11.30 -7.55
N ALA A 98 -12.94 -10.15 -8.21
CA ALA A 98 -12.71 -10.08 -9.65
C ALA A 98 -12.16 -8.71 -10.06
N MET A 99 -11.54 -8.65 -11.25
CA MET A 99 -10.95 -7.45 -11.83
C MET A 99 -11.50 -7.19 -13.23
N VAL A 100 -11.46 -5.92 -13.65
CA VAL A 100 -11.57 -5.48 -15.04
C VAL A 100 -10.43 -4.52 -15.34
N ASP A 101 -10.04 -4.43 -16.63
CA ASP A 101 -8.93 -3.58 -17.03
C ASP A 101 -9.30 -2.56 -18.10
N ILE A 102 -8.47 -1.51 -18.25
CA ILE A 102 -8.42 -0.64 -19.41
C ILE A 102 -6.99 -0.68 -19.93
N PHE A 103 -6.81 -1.21 -21.14
CA PHE A 103 -5.49 -1.35 -21.73
C PHE A 103 -5.35 -0.51 -22.99
N SER A 104 -4.44 0.46 -22.97
CA SER A 104 -4.02 1.25 -24.13
C SER A 104 -2.69 0.72 -24.64
N ILE A 105 -2.60 0.48 -25.97
CA ILE A 105 -1.46 -0.19 -26.61
C ILE A 105 -0.85 0.72 -27.66
N ALA A 106 0.45 0.99 -27.53
CA ALA A 106 1.24 1.64 -28.58
C ALA A 106 1.99 0.62 -29.47
N LYS A 107 2.30 -0.58 -28.93
CA LYS A 107 3.07 -1.62 -29.64
C LYS A 107 2.57 -3.01 -29.25
N THR A 108 2.30 -3.86 -30.23
CA THR A 108 1.81 -5.24 -30.03
C THR A 108 2.76 -6.11 -29.19
N THR A 109 4.08 -5.93 -29.34
CA THR A 109 5.07 -6.68 -28.54
C THR A 109 5.01 -6.39 -27.04
N VAL A 110 4.61 -5.16 -26.66
CA VAL A 110 4.36 -4.79 -25.27
C VAL A 110 3.12 -5.48 -24.74
N GLN A 111 2.05 -5.54 -25.56
CA GLN A 111 0.79 -6.17 -25.19
C GLN A 111 0.98 -7.63 -24.74
N GLU A 112 1.66 -8.45 -25.51
CA GLU A 112 1.84 -9.88 -25.22
C GLU A 112 2.49 -10.11 -23.87
N GLN A 113 3.52 -9.32 -23.55
CA GLN A 113 4.23 -9.41 -22.27
C GLN A 113 3.37 -8.93 -21.09
N VAL A 114 2.66 -7.81 -21.23
CA VAL A 114 1.75 -7.29 -20.21
C VAL A 114 0.65 -8.31 -19.91
N VAL A 115 -0.04 -8.80 -20.94
CA VAL A 115 -1.11 -9.79 -20.78
C VAL A 115 -0.60 -11.08 -20.12
N LYS A 116 0.62 -11.51 -20.46
CA LYS A 116 1.25 -12.66 -19.80
C LYS A 116 1.47 -12.38 -18.30
N GLY A 117 1.99 -11.23 -17.95
CA GLY A 117 2.20 -10.84 -16.53
C GLY A 117 0.87 -10.79 -15.75
N MET A 118 -0.16 -10.18 -16.34
CA MET A 118 -1.52 -10.14 -15.76
C MET A 118 -2.09 -11.54 -15.57
N HIS A 119 -1.98 -12.41 -16.57
CA HIS A 119 -2.44 -13.80 -16.49
C HIS A 119 -1.73 -14.57 -15.37
N ASP A 120 -0.40 -14.49 -15.30
CA ASP A 120 0.39 -15.24 -14.35
C ASP A 120 0.07 -14.78 -12.89
N ALA A 121 -0.07 -13.45 -12.67
CA ALA A 121 -0.48 -12.91 -11.38
C ALA A 121 -1.92 -13.32 -11.02
N SER A 122 -2.87 -13.16 -11.95
CA SER A 122 -4.27 -13.58 -11.76
C SER A 122 -4.36 -15.06 -11.37
N ALA A 123 -3.64 -15.94 -12.06
CA ALA A 123 -3.59 -17.37 -11.76
C ALA A 123 -2.94 -17.65 -10.40
N GLN A 124 -1.84 -16.96 -10.07
CA GLN A 124 -1.10 -17.15 -8.82
C GLN A 124 -1.93 -16.72 -7.62
N PHE A 125 -2.55 -15.53 -7.67
CA PHE A 125 -3.42 -15.03 -6.59
C PHE A 125 -4.80 -15.68 -6.58
N GLY A 126 -5.28 -16.22 -7.72
CA GLY A 126 -6.59 -16.85 -7.85
C GLY A 126 -7.73 -15.84 -7.99
N VAL A 127 -7.44 -14.63 -8.46
CA VAL A 127 -8.43 -13.57 -8.69
C VAL A 127 -8.58 -13.34 -10.20
N PRO A 128 -9.75 -13.62 -10.81
CA PRO A 128 -9.91 -13.57 -12.25
C PRO A 128 -10.04 -12.12 -12.78
N ILE A 129 -9.52 -11.90 -13.99
CA ILE A 129 -9.88 -10.75 -14.83
C ILE A 129 -11.08 -11.18 -15.68
N VAL A 130 -12.21 -10.51 -15.53
CA VAL A 130 -13.50 -10.93 -16.10
C VAL A 130 -13.98 -10.03 -17.24
N GLY A 131 -13.26 -8.99 -17.58
CA GLY A 131 -13.59 -8.06 -18.66
C GLY A 131 -12.65 -6.89 -18.69
N GLY A 132 -12.93 -5.93 -19.55
CA GLY A 132 -12.12 -4.72 -19.70
C GLY A 132 -12.40 -4.00 -21.01
N HIS A 133 -11.53 -3.05 -21.34
CA HIS A 133 -11.57 -2.28 -22.57
C HIS A 133 -10.18 -2.11 -23.19
N LEU A 134 -10.10 -2.20 -24.53
CA LEU A 134 -8.86 -2.13 -25.27
C LEU A 134 -8.86 -0.92 -26.21
N HIS A 135 -7.78 -0.10 -26.12
CA HIS A 135 -7.45 0.95 -27.09
C HIS A 135 -6.20 0.50 -27.90
N PRO A 136 -6.36 -0.07 -29.10
CA PRO A 136 -5.27 -0.71 -29.83
C PRO A 136 -4.34 0.27 -30.57
N ASP A 137 -4.68 1.55 -30.65
CA ASP A 137 -4.04 2.61 -31.43
C ASP A 137 -3.62 3.81 -30.59
N ALA A 138 -3.36 3.61 -29.31
CA ALA A 138 -2.93 4.67 -28.40
C ALA A 138 -1.49 5.11 -28.69
N PRO A 139 -1.13 6.38 -28.43
CA PRO A 139 0.24 6.89 -28.67
C PRO A 139 1.26 6.36 -27.66
N TYR A 140 0.81 5.81 -26.53
CA TYR A 140 1.63 5.21 -25.46
C TYR A 140 0.89 4.03 -24.84
N SER A 141 1.64 3.13 -24.22
CA SER A 141 1.04 1.98 -23.52
C SER A 141 0.80 2.30 -22.04
N VAL A 142 -0.43 2.03 -21.60
CA VAL A 142 -0.89 2.20 -20.21
C VAL A 142 -1.82 1.03 -19.87
N ILE A 143 -1.74 0.55 -18.64
CA ILE A 143 -2.67 -0.41 -18.06
C ILE A 143 -3.23 0.14 -16.75
N ASP A 144 -4.55 0.18 -16.64
CA ASP A 144 -5.29 0.48 -15.43
C ASP A 144 -6.20 -0.73 -15.12
N VAL A 145 -6.24 -1.13 -13.86
CA VAL A 145 -7.05 -2.25 -13.39
C VAL A 145 -7.96 -1.76 -12.28
N SER A 146 -9.23 -2.17 -12.33
CA SER A 146 -10.17 -1.99 -11.23
C SER A 146 -10.51 -3.34 -10.63
N ILE A 147 -10.63 -3.38 -9.31
CA ILE A 147 -10.90 -4.59 -8.54
C ILE A 147 -12.13 -4.42 -7.67
N LEU A 148 -12.93 -5.48 -7.62
CA LEU A 148 -14.01 -5.66 -6.66
C LEU A 148 -13.59 -6.67 -5.61
N GLY A 149 -13.76 -6.31 -4.35
CA GLY A 149 -13.66 -7.20 -3.20
C GLY A 149 -14.87 -7.09 -2.30
N SER A 150 -14.89 -7.90 -1.25
CA SER A 150 -15.91 -7.83 -0.20
C SER A 150 -15.33 -8.09 1.18
N ALA A 151 -16.00 -7.57 2.20
CA ALA A 151 -15.74 -7.86 3.60
C ALA A 151 -17.04 -7.81 4.40
N ARG A 152 -17.02 -8.35 5.60
CA ARG A 152 -18.10 -8.03 6.56
C ARG A 152 -17.94 -6.57 6.98
N MET A 153 -19.04 -5.85 7.14
CA MET A 153 -19.00 -4.43 7.51
C MET A 153 -18.21 -4.16 8.80
N ASP A 154 -18.30 -5.07 9.78
CA ASP A 154 -17.59 -4.97 11.05
C ASP A 154 -16.12 -5.40 11.00
N SER A 155 -15.67 -5.99 9.88
CA SER A 155 -14.32 -6.53 9.72
C SER A 155 -13.43 -5.68 8.81
N VAL A 156 -13.98 -4.59 8.24
CA VAL A 156 -13.21 -3.68 7.38
C VAL A 156 -12.10 -2.99 8.18
N ILE A 157 -10.90 -3.03 7.65
CA ILE A 157 -9.73 -2.29 8.17
C ILE A 157 -9.65 -0.97 7.43
N TYR A 158 -9.86 0.14 8.13
CA TYR A 158 -9.79 1.49 7.56
C TYR A 158 -8.40 2.10 7.74
N SER A 159 -8.02 3.02 6.86
CA SER A 159 -6.78 3.79 7.00
C SER A 159 -6.92 4.97 7.99
N HIS A 160 -8.12 5.51 8.14
CA HIS A 160 -8.39 6.75 8.90
C HIS A 160 -8.70 6.53 10.39
N THR A 161 -8.59 5.33 10.91
CA THR A 161 -9.08 4.97 12.26
C THR A 161 -7.97 4.75 13.30
N ALA A 162 -6.72 5.13 13.01
CA ALA A 162 -5.62 5.05 13.97
C ALA A 162 -5.88 5.87 15.25
N GLN A 163 -5.51 5.33 16.41
CA GLN A 163 -5.76 5.93 17.71
C GLN A 163 -4.45 6.38 18.37
N VAL A 164 -4.52 7.47 19.16
CA VAL A 164 -3.38 7.89 19.99
C VAL A 164 -3.04 6.79 21.00
N GLY A 165 -1.77 6.42 21.05
CA GLY A 165 -1.26 5.35 21.91
C GLY A 165 -1.17 3.99 21.25
N ASP A 166 -1.65 3.84 19.99
CA ASP A 166 -1.44 2.63 19.21
C ASP A 166 0.04 2.43 18.90
N SER A 167 0.44 1.17 18.80
CA SER A 167 1.72 0.78 18.20
C SER A 167 1.62 0.83 16.68
N VAL A 168 2.66 1.34 16.02
CA VAL A 168 2.84 1.23 14.56
C VAL A 168 3.56 -0.08 14.27
N VAL A 169 2.96 -0.94 13.44
CA VAL A 169 3.53 -2.22 13.03
C VAL A 169 3.78 -2.20 11.52
N ALA A 170 5.01 -2.47 11.11
CA ALA A 170 5.35 -2.73 9.72
C ALA A 170 5.49 -4.23 9.51
N ALA A 171 4.73 -4.79 8.59
CA ALA A 171 4.75 -6.21 8.21
C ALA A 171 5.16 -6.33 6.75
N ILE A 172 6.34 -6.90 6.47
CA ILE A 172 6.95 -6.90 5.14
C ILE A 172 7.50 -8.28 4.82
N ASP A 173 7.28 -8.77 3.62
CA ASP A 173 7.98 -9.93 3.10
C ASP A 173 9.39 -9.53 2.63
N ILE A 174 10.36 -9.79 3.46
CA ILE A 174 11.78 -9.47 3.22
C ILE A 174 12.54 -10.57 2.49
N THR A 175 11.86 -11.65 2.05
CA THR A 175 12.48 -12.81 1.38
C THR A 175 12.54 -12.67 -0.15
N GLY A 176 12.21 -11.49 -0.68
CA GLY A 176 12.26 -11.17 -2.09
C GLY A 176 13.65 -10.79 -2.63
N ARG A 177 13.63 -10.09 -3.74
CA ARG A 177 14.81 -9.54 -4.42
C ARG A 177 14.51 -8.17 -5.04
N VAL A 178 15.55 -7.40 -5.32
CA VAL A 178 15.42 -6.23 -6.20
C VAL A 178 15.05 -6.71 -7.59
N HIS A 179 14.03 -6.11 -8.21
CA HIS A 179 13.65 -6.49 -9.56
C HIS A 179 14.74 -6.09 -10.57
N PRO A 180 15.19 -6.99 -11.47
CA PRO A 180 16.34 -6.73 -12.35
C PRO A 180 16.21 -5.48 -13.23
N SER A 181 14.98 -5.18 -13.69
CA SER A 181 14.68 -4.05 -14.58
C SER A 181 14.25 -2.78 -13.82
N CYS A 182 14.04 -2.82 -12.50
CA CYS A 182 13.43 -1.73 -11.74
C CYS A 182 14.05 -1.61 -10.35
N ALA A 183 15.05 -0.75 -10.19
CA ALA A 183 15.91 -0.63 -9.00
C ALA A 183 15.18 -0.28 -7.68
N LEU A 184 13.94 0.23 -7.73
CA LEU A 184 13.11 0.50 -6.55
C LEU A 184 11.90 -0.45 -6.46
N ASN A 185 11.90 -1.56 -7.20
CA ASN A 185 10.87 -2.58 -7.07
C ASN A 185 11.41 -3.79 -6.29
N TRP A 186 10.65 -4.20 -5.27
CA TRP A 186 10.94 -5.38 -4.47
C TRP A 186 10.02 -6.53 -4.90
N ASP A 187 10.57 -7.50 -5.61
CA ASP A 187 9.84 -8.70 -6.02
C ASP A 187 9.89 -9.74 -4.88
N SER A 188 8.86 -9.80 -4.09
CA SER A 188 8.68 -10.83 -3.04
C SER A 188 7.62 -11.87 -3.40
N VAL A 189 7.15 -11.90 -4.66
CA VAL A 189 5.97 -12.67 -5.04
C VAL A 189 6.20 -13.65 -6.19
N THR A 190 6.93 -13.27 -7.25
CA THR A 190 7.06 -14.12 -8.46
C THR A 190 7.78 -15.44 -8.21
N MET A 191 8.59 -15.52 -7.17
CA MET A 191 9.33 -16.73 -6.79
C MET A 191 8.57 -17.64 -5.82
N LYS A 192 7.37 -17.24 -5.38
CA LYS A 192 6.55 -17.99 -4.44
C LYS A 192 5.51 -18.84 -5.14
N THR A 193 5.06 -19.86 -4.44
CA THR A 193 3.90 -20.66 -4.86
C THR A 193 2.61 -19.85 -4.68
N ALA A 194 1.56 -20.26 -5.43
CA ALA A 194 0.22 -19.68 -5.26
C ALA A 194 -0.31 -19.83 -3.81
N ALA A 195 0.02 -20.94 -3.14
CA ALA A 195 -0.40 -21.16 -1.74
C ALA A 195 0.23 -20.13 -0.79
N GLU A 196 1.51 -19.81 -0.96
CA GLU A 196 2.21 -18.83 -0.12
C GLU A 196 1.64 -17.41 -0.28
N VAL A 197 1.52 -16.92 -1.52
CA VAL A 197 0.99 -15.55 -1.73
C VAL A 197 -0.46 -15.42 -1.32
N ARG A 198 -1.29 -16.44 -1.55
CA ARG A 198 -2.70 -16.45 -1.11
C ARG A 198 -2.81 -16.49 0.41
N ALA A 199 -1.94 -17.21 1.10
CA ALA A 199 -1.89 -17.23 2.57
C ALA A 199 -1.55 -15.84 3.12
N GLN A 200 -0.61 -15.12 2.50
CA GLN A 200 -0.24 -13.76 2.89
C GLN A 200 -1.41 -12.77 2.71
N ILE A 201 -2.13 -12.83 1.59
CA ILE A 201 -3.31 -11.98 1.32
C ILE A 201 -4.46 -12.31 2.27
N SER A 202 -4.83 -13.58 2.41
CA SER A 202 -5.96 -13.99 3.25
C SER A 202 -5.72 -13.79 4.74
N LEU A 203 -4.47 -13.60 5.16
CA LEU A 203 -4.18 -13.24 6.55
C LEU A 203 -4.81 -11.90 6.93
N MET A 204 -4.87 -10.93 6.02
CA MET A 204 -5.46 -9.62 6.32
C MET A 204 -6.97 -9.71 6.58
N GLU A 205 -7.69 -10.58 5.88
CA GLU A 205 -9.10 -10.90 6.16
C GLU A 205 -9.28 -11.49 7.59
N GLN A 206 -8.37 -12.40 7.99
CA GLN A 206 -8.38 -12.95 9.35
C GLN A 206 -8.08 -11.86 10.40
N ILE A 207 -7.15 -10.94 10.15
CA ILE A 207 -6.81 -9.83 11.03
C ILE A 207 -8.01 -8.90 11.20
N GLY A 208 -8.71 -8.55 10.12
CA GLY A 208 -9.94 -7.76 10.16
C GLY A 208 -11.02 -8.43 11.00
N THR A 209 -11.28 -9.72 10.77
CA THR A 209 -12.27 -10.49 11.53
C THR A 209 -11.93 -10.59 13.03
N LYS A 210 -10.64 -10.58 13.38
CA LYS A 210 -10.19 -10.61 14.79
C LYS A 210 -10.26 -9.26 15.49
N HIS A 211 -10.44 -8.16 14.77
CA HIS A 211 -10.46 -6.79 15.29
C HIS A 211 -9.20 -6.44 16.13
N ILE A 212 -8.03 -6.90 15.70
CA ILE A 212 -6.77 -6.71 16.43
C ILE A 212 -5.92 -5.55 15.91
N VAL A 213 -6.38 -4.88 14.85
CA VAL A 213 -5.79 -3.64 14.32
C VAL A 213 -6.81 -2.50 14.40
N THR A 214 -6.31 -1.29 14.47
CA THR A 214 -7.11 -0.05 14.51
C THR A 214 -7.11 0.65 13.16
N ALA A 215 -6.01 0.56 12.39
CA ALA A 215 -5.94 1.04 11.01
C ALA A 215 -4.94 0.20 10.21
N GLY A 216 -5.05 0.27 8.88
CA GLY A 216 -4.16 -0.46 7.98
C GLY A 216 -4.04 0.20 6.61
N LYS A 217 -2.91 -0.09 5.93
CA LYS A 217 -2.64 0.33 4.56
C LYS A 217 -1.60 -0.59 3.93
N ASP A 218 -1.72 -0.89 2.61
CA ASP A 218 -0.67 -1.56 1.87
C ASP A 218 0.55 -0.64 1.67
N ILE A 219 1.75 -1.20 1.57
CA ILE A 219 2.94 -0.42 1.24
C ILE A 219 2.95 -0.15 -0.27
N SER A 220 2.51 1.04 -0.65
CA SER A 220 2.38 1.48 -2.03
C SER A 220 3.52 2.40 -2.51
N ASN A 221 3.34 3.06 -3.63
CA ASN A 221 4.34 3.89 -4.31
C ASN A 221 5.11 4.89 -3.41
N PRO A 222 4.54 5.54 -2.38
CA PRO A 222 5.31 6.38 -1.46
C PRO A 222 6.35 5.65 -0.61
N GLY A 223 6.39 4.31 -0.66
CA GLY A 223 7.27 3.47 0.14
C GLY A 223 6.83 3.38 1.60
N ILE A 224 7.65 2.73 2.43
CA ILE A 224 7.29 2.38 3.82
C ILE A 224 6.91 3.61 4.65
N ILE A 225 7.76 4.63 4.66
CA ILE A 225 7.57 5.83 5.50
C ILE A 225 6.47 6.72 4.92
N GLY A 226 6.40 6.86 3.59
CA GLY A 226 5.36 7.66 2.94
C GLY A 226 3.98 7.03 3.08
N THR A 227 3.86 5.71 3.04
CA THR A 227 2.61 4.99 3.30
C THR A 227 2.11 5.22 4.73
N LEU A 228 3.00 5.10 5.73
CA LEU A 228 2.66 5.48 7.10
C LEU A 228 2.19 6.93 7.18
N GLY A 229 2.86 7.84 6.46
CA GLY A 229 2.48 9.25 6.41
C GLY A 229 1.06 9.45 5.86
N MET A 230 0.67 8.73 4.81
CA MET A 230 -0.71 8.78 4.28
C MET A 230 -1.74 8.28 5.30
N LEU A 231 -1.46 7.16 5.97
CA LEU A 231 -2.34 6.62 7.03
C LEU A 231 -2.53 7.63 8.18
N LEU A 232 -1.45 8.28 8.61
CA LEU A 232 -1.50 9.26 9.69
C LEU A 232 -2.23 10.54 9.27
N GLU A 233 -2.05 11.01 8.03
CA GLU A 233 -2.73 12.18 7.48
C GLU A 233 -4.25 11.99 7.52
N VAL A 234 -4.75 10.88 6.99
CA VAL A 234 -6.21 10.60 6.99
C VAL A 234 -6.77 10.27 8.37
N SER A 235 -5.94 9.79 9.28
CA SER A 235 -6.34 9.58 10.69
C SER A 235 -6.33 10.87 11.51
N GLY A 236 -5.77 11.96 11.00
CA GLY A 236 -5.57 13.20 11.76
C GLY A 236 -4.63 13.00 12.96
N LYS A 237 -3.62 12.14 12.82
CA LYS A 237 -2.68 11.76 13.88
C LYS A 237 -1.24 12.04 13.47
N GLY A 238 -0.32 11.90 14.42
CA GLY A 238 1.12 11.84 14.22
C GLY A 238 1.69 10.52 14.71
N ALA A 239 2.98 10.30 14.46
CA ALA A 239 3.71 9.16 15.01
C ALA A 239 5.20 9.48 15.15
N GLU A 240 5.85 8.73 16.03
CA GLU A 240 7.31 8.62 16.11
C GLU A 240 7.70 7.17 15.83
N ILE A 241 8.61 6.95 14.86
CA ILE A 241 9.11 5.63 14.51
C ILE A 241 10.63 5.56 14.61
N ASP A 242 11.16 4.37 14.94
CA ASP A 242 12.58 4.07 14.95
C ASP A 242 12.99 3.36 13.66
N LEU A 243 13.87 3.98 12.86
CA LEU A 243 14.35 3.44 11.59
C LEU A 243 15.09 2.10 11.75
N GLY A 244 15.70 1.89 12.91
CA GLY A 244 16.41 0.65 13.24
C GLY A 244 15.48 -0.56 13.30
N LEU A 245 14.21 -0.35 13.67
CA LEU A 245 13.18 -1.38 13.86
C LEU A 245 12.44 -1.74 12.57
N ILE A 246 12.56 -0.96 11.48
CA ILE A 246 11.92 -1.28 10.20
C ILE A 246 12.42 -2.63 9.69
N PRO A 247 11.53 -3.61 9.40
CA PRO A 247 11.91 -4.89 8.80
C PRO A 247 12.67 -4.65 7.49
N LYS A 248 13.79 -5.32 7.30
CA LYS A 248 14.63 -5.19 6.10
C LYS A 248 15.38 -6.47 5.79
N PRO A 249 15.60 -6.78 4.50
CA PRO A 249 16.47 -7.88 4.11
C PRO A 249 17.93 -7.57 4.48
N ASN A 250 18.82 -8.50 4.21
CA ASN A 250 20.24 -8.17 4.22
C ASN A 250 20.55 -7.20 3.07
N LEU A 251 20.65 -5.90 3.40
CA LEU A 251 20.81 -4.84 2.42
C LEU A 251 22.08 -5.03 1.57
N SER A 252 23.20 -5.39 2.20
CA SER A 252 24.47 -5.59 1.48
C SER A 252 24.41 -6.78 0.53
N ALA A 253 23.72 -7.86 0.89
CA ALA A 253 23.56 -9.02 0.02
C ALA A 253 22.65 -8.75 -1.20
N ASN A 254 21.80 -7.72 -1.13
CA ASN A 254 20.90 -7.29 -2.19
C ASN A 254 21.39 -6.02 -2.92
N ASP A 255 22.61 -5.57 -2.66
CA ASP A 255 23.18 -4.32 -3.21
C ASP A 255 22.26 -3.11 -3.00
N LEU A 256 21.69 -3.01 -1.79
CA LEU A 256 20.74 -1.98 -1.41
C LEU A 256 21.30 -1.04 -0.36
N THR A 257 20.96 0.26 -0.49
CA THR A 257 21.06 1.20 0.61
C THR A 257 19.74 1.22 1.40
N PHE A 258 19.79 1.74 2.63
CA PHE A 258 18.57 1.90 3.43
C PHE A 258 17.62 2.97 2.83
N GLU A 259 18.16 4.01 2.21
CA GLU A 259 17.44 5.03 1.46
C GLU A 259 16.65 4.44 0.28
N GLN A 260 17.20 3.44 -0.40
CA GLN A 260 16.48 2.69 -1.43
C GLN A 260 15.37 1.84 -0.80
N TRP A 261 15.70 1.09 0.27
CA TRP A 261 14.76 0.19 0.92
C TRP A 261 13.48 0.87 1.39
N VAL A 262 13.57 2.03 2.02
CA VAL A 262 12.39 2.75 2.52
C VAL A 262 11.46 3.29 1.43
N ARG A 263 11.91 3.27 0.16
CA ARG A 263 11.13 3.67 -1.02
C ARG A 263 10.67 2.50 -1.88
N MET A 264 11.05 1.26 -1.53
CA MET A 264 10.70 0.09 -2.33
C MET A 264 9.22 -0.27 -2.22
N TYR A 265 8.66 -0.68 -3.36
CA TYR A 265 7.35 -1.30 -3.56
C TYR A 265 7.38 -2.03 -4.94
N PRO A 266 6.37 -2.78 -5.37
CA PRO A 266 5.16 -3.22 -4.72
C PRO A 266 5.29 -4.60 -4.04
N GLY A 267 6.35 -4.88 -3.34
CA GLY A 267 6.46 -6.13 -2.59
C GLY A 267 5.32 -6.32 -1.59
N MET A 268 5.10 -7.56 -1.13
CA MET A 268 4.10 -7.88 -0.12
C MET A 268 4.43 -7.15 1.18
N GLY A 269 3.58 -6.22 1.60
CA GLY A 269 3.80 -5.46 2.83
C GLY A 269 2.64 -4.56 3.22
N PHE A 270 2.47 -4.38 4.54
CA PHE A 270 1.41 -3.58 5.15
C PHE A 270 1.96 -2.73 6.30
N ILE A 271 1.41 -1.54 6.45
CA ILE A 271 1.57 -0.69 7.64
C ILE A 271 0.27 -0.76 8.42
N LEU A 272 0.37 -1.11 9.70
CA LEU A 272 -0.79 -1.29 10.58
C LEU A 272 -0.62 -0.47 11.84
N THR A 273 -1.74 -0.08 12.45
CA THR A 273 -1.76 0.40 13.83
C THR A 273 -2.59 -0.57 14.68
N ALA A 274 -2.18 -0.76 15.91
CA ALA A 274 -2.84 -1.68 16.82
C ALA A 274 -2.64 -1.28 18.28
N ASN A 275 -3.62 -1.64 19.13
CA ASN A 275 -3.39 -1.56 20.56
C ASN A 275 -2.20 -2.45 20.94
N LYS A 276 -1.35 -1.96 21.85
CA LYS A 276 -0.10 -2.63 22.29
C LYS A 276 -0.30 -4.11 22.67
N ARG A 277 -1.43 -4.45 23.27
CA ARG A 277 -1.77 -5.83 23.68
C ARG A 277 -1.88 -6.82 22.52
N HIS A 278 -2.12 -6.36 21.30
CA HIS A 278 -2.29 -7.20 20.10
C HIS A 278 -1.01 -7.33 19.25
N VAL A 279 0.04 -6.55 19.54
CA VAL A 279 1.27 -6.51 18.74
C VAL A 279 1.95 -7.88 18.63
N GLU A 280 2.08 -8.61 19.74
CA GLU A 280 2.69 -9.94 19.73
C GLU A 280 1.88 -10.96 18.91
N GLU A 281 0.53 -10.85 18.94
CA GLU A 281 -0.32 -11.70 18.13
C GLU A 281 -0.14 -11.38 16.65
N LEU A 282 -0.11 -10.11 16.26
CA LEU A 282 0.16 -9.67 14.89
C LEU A 282 1.50 -10.18 14.38
N ILE A 283 2.57 -10.04 15.15
CA ILE A 283 3.91 -10.53 14.78
C ILE A 283 3.88 -12.04 14.53
N ARG A 284 3.22 -12.82 15.39
CA ARG A 284 3.09 -14.28 15.22
C ARG A 284 2.27 -14.66 13.97
N LEU A 285 1.18 -13.93 13.72
CA LEU A 285 0.33 -14.16 12.55
C LEU A 285 1.09 -13.91 11.24
N PHE A 286 1.80 -12.80 11.11
CA PHE A 286 2.62 -12.53 9.92
C PHE A 286 3.77 -13.52 9.75
N ALA A 287 4.42 -13.91 10.85
CA ALA A 287 5.47 -14.93 10.81
C ALA A 287 4.93 -16.29 10.33
N SER A 288 3.67 -16.65 10.62
CA SER A 288 3.05 -17.92 10.18
C SER A 288 2.87 -18.01 8.67
N VAL A 289 2.89 -16.89 7.96
CA VAL A 289 2.80 -16.81 6.48
C VAL A 289 4.11 -16.34 5.83
N GLY A 290 5.23 -16.40 6.57
CA GLY A 290 6.57 -16.07 6.06
C GLY A 290 6.85 -14.57 5.90
N MET A 291 6.07 -13.70 6.54
CA MET A 291 6.32 -12.25 6.58
C MET A 291 6.99 -11.85 7.89
N THR A 292 7.83 -10.83 7.84
CA THR A 292 8.47 -10.25 9.02
C THR A 292 7.68 -9.03 9.47
N ALA A 293 7.21 -9.05 10.72
CA ALA A 293 6.50 -7.92 11.31
C ALA A 293 7.24 -7.40 12.56
N HIS A 294 7.38 -6.09 12.66
CA HIS A 294 7.95 -5.44 13.86
C HIS A 294 7.08 -4.26 14.29
N GLU A 295 7.01 -4.04 15.59
CA GLU A 295 6.61 -2.75 16.13
C GLU A 295 7.74 -1.76 15.87
N ILE A 296 7.45 -0.70 15.11
CA ILE A 296 8.45 0.27 14.69
C ILE A 296 8.30 1.64 15.37
N GLY A 297 7.22 1.86 16.12
CA GLY A 297 6.94 3.12 16.80
C GLY A 297 5.53 3.21 17.38
N SER A 298 5.08 4.42 17.64
CA SER A 298 3.76 4.67 18.24
C SER A 298 3.07 5.91 17.66
N VAL A 299 1.73 5.85 17.66
CA VAL A 299 0.84 6.93 17.23
C VAL A 299 0.66 7.95 18.37
N ASN A 300 0.67 9.23 18.01
CA ASN A 300 0.47 10.35 18.94
C ASN A 300 -0.46 11.43 18.35
N ALA A 301 -0.73 12.49 19.13
CA ALA A 301 -1.64 13.56 18.73
C ALA A 301 -0.96 14.74 18.00
N SER A 302 0.32 14.65 17.67
CA SER A 302 1.09 15.81 17.16
C SER A 302 0.72 16.24 15.74
N ARG A 303 0.11 15.36 14.93
CA ARG A 303 -0.06 15.53 13.48
C ARG A 303 1.26 15.71 12.73
N GLU A 304 2.34 15.12 13.27
CA GLU A 304 3.66 15.07 12.64
C GLU A 304 4.13 13.62 12.53
N LEU A 305 4.80 13.27 11.45
CA LEU A 305 5.59 12.04 11.37
C LEU A 305 7.04 12.36 11.65
N ARG A 306 7.57 11.77 12.70
CA ARG A 306 8.98 11.89 13.11
C ARG A 306 9.68 10.55 13.01
N ILE A 307 10.93 10.60 12.59
CA ILE A 307 11.80 9.42 12.52
C ILE A 307 12.97 9.58 13.47
N ARG A 308 13.30 8.48 14.16
CA ARG A 308 14.41 8.43 15.10
C ARG A 308 15.42 7.37 14.71
N TYR A 309 16.70 7.65 14.92
CA TYR A 309 17.80 6.69 14.77
C TYR A 309 19.02 7.13 15.55
N GLU A 310 19.61 6.23 16.38
CA GLU A 310 20.83 6.49 17.19
C GLU A 310 20.77 7.78 18.01
N GLY A 311 19.61 8.05 18.62
CA GLY A 311 19.40 9.24 19.48
C GLY A 311 19.15 10.55 18.73
N LYS A 312 19.16 10.52 17.39
CA LYS A 312 18.75 11.67 16.55
C LYS A 312 17.28 11.53 16.19
N ASP A 313 16.60 12.65 16.12
CA ASP A 313 15.18 12.79 15.78
C ASP A 313 15.01 13.84 14.68
N THR A 314 14.18 13.53 13.67
CA THR A 314 13.91 14.44 12.55
C THR A 314 12.45 14.33 12.12
N GLN A 315 11.80 15.47 11.91
CA GLN A 315 10.47 15.57 11.33
C GLN A 315 10.51 15.24 9.83
N VAL A 316 9.64 14.33 9.38
CA VAL A 316 9.47 14.00 7.96
C VAL A 316 8.29 14.75 7.37
N PHE A 317 7.13 14.72 8.04
CA PHE A 317 5.92 15.42 7.60
C PHE A 317 5.28 16.19 8.75
N ASP A 318 4.67 17.32 8.40
CA ASP A 318 3.76 18.12 9.25
C ASP A 318 2.42 18.17 8.51
N PHE A 319 1.47 17.35 8.92
CA PHE A 319 0.19 17.18 8.22
C PHE A 319 -0.74 18.39 8.32
N ILE A 320 -0.37 19.39 9.15
CA ILE A 320 -1.09 20.67 9.18
C ILE A 320 -0.59 21.59 8.06
N LYS A 321 0.71 21.57 7.77
CA LYS A 321 1.35 22.48 6.82
C LYS A 321 1.60 21.86 5.45
N ASN A 322 2.10 20.61 5.45
CA ASN A 322 2.61 19.94 4.26
C ASN A 322 2.20 18.47 4.29
N GLY A 323 0.89 18.19 4.12
CA GLY A 323 0.38 16.83 3.97
C GLY A 323 0.93 16.14 2.70
N ILE A 324 0.73 14.84 2.60
CA ILE A 324 1.11 14.04 1.45
C ILE A 324 0.02 14.09 0.38
N MET A 325 -1.24 13.88 0.79
CA MET A 325 -2.39 13.88 -0.11
C MET A 325 -3.15 15.22 -0.08
N HIS A 326 -2.81 16.09 0.84
CA HIS A 326 -3.48 17.37 1.08
C HIS A 326 -4.99 17.23 1.32
N LEU A 327 -5.36 16.16 2.03
CA LEU A 327 -6.73 15.90 2.49
C LEU A 327 -6.99 16.59 3.83
N SER A 328 -8.15 17.23 3.96
CA SER A 328 -8.66 17.75 5.23
C SER A 328 -9.50 16.72 5.96
N ASP A 329 -9.76 16.96 7.25
CA ASP A 329 -10.66 16.10 8.04
C ASP A 329 -12.06 16.02 7.41
N GLU A 330 -12.52 17.09 6.69
CA GLU A 330 -13.79 17.11 5.95
C GLU A 330 -13.75 16.25 4.68
N ASP A 331 -12.60 16.18 4.00
CA ASP A 331 -12.44 15.35 2.80
C ASP A 331 -12.52 13.86 3.13
N VAL A 332 -12.07 13.46 4.31
CA VAL A 332 -12.01 12.06 4.79
C VAL A 332 -13.23 11.67 5.63
N ALA A 333 -14.05 12.65 6.04
CA ALA A 333 -15.22 12.38 6.88
C ALA A 333 -16.13 11.34 6.23
N CYS A 334 -16.29 10.21 6.91
CA CYS A 334 -17.21 9.14 6.51
C CYS A 334 -18.64 9.65 6.56
N GLN A 335 -19.39 9.40 5.51
CA GLN A 335 -20.83 9.64 5.47
C GLN A 335 -21.53 8.43 6.09
N GLY A 336 -21.93 8.53 7.32
CA GLY A 336 -22.65 7.44 7.99
C GLY A 336 -22.38 7.37 9.49
N ARG A 337 -22.47 8.49 10.17
CA ARG A 337 -22.72 8.53 11.62
C ARG A 337 -24.11 9.02 11.89
#